data_886f095036655575a83d88b6654fb0dc
#
_entry.id   886f095036655575a83d88b6654fb0dc
#
_cell.length_a   1.000
_cell.length_b   1.000
_cell.length_c   1.000
_cell.angle_alpha   90.00
_cell.angle_beta   90.00
_cell.angle_gamma   90.00
#
_symmetry.space_group_name_H-M   'P 1'
#
loop_
_entity.id
_entity.type
_entity.pdbx_description
1 polymer ?
#
loop_
_entity_poly.entity_id
_entity_poly.type
_entity_poly.pdbx_seq_one_letter_code
_entity_poly.pdbx_strand_id
1 'polypeptide(L)'
;MTLKHFIERPVLASVISIVIVIGGLIGLATLPVEQYPDIAPPTVMVHASYPGASAETIQKSVIVPLEQAINGVEDMTYMTSSAALGSASVTVYFRQGTDPDMAAVNVQNKVSRATGQLPSEVTQIGVTTMKRQTSMVKIFSLYSPDDTYDETFLSNYSKINIEPRILRIAGVGEAFTLGADYSMRIWLKPDVMAQYKLIPSDVTAALAEQNIESATGSLGENSENTFQYTMKYRGRLMTPEEFGEIVLVAQDDGTILRLKDVADIELGSESYAYKGYTNGHPGVSTMVFQTAGSNATQVVNEIDALLAEIEAELPKGVAIAHLQSVNDFLYASINEVIKTLIEAILLVVLVVYVFLQDIRSTLIPTVSIIVSLVGTFAFLSVAGFSINLLTLFALVLAIGTVVDDAIIVVEAVQARFDVGYKSSYMATIDAMSGITSAIITSTLVFMAVFIPVSMMGGTSGVFYTQFGITMAVAVGISALNALTLSPALCALILKPYLDENGEMRDNFAARFRKAFNSGFSTLINKYKHGVLLFIKHKWLM
;
A
#
# COMPACT_ATOMS: atom_id res chain seq x y z
N MET A 1 8.07 29.10 31.28
CA MET A 1 8.94 28.15 32.00
C MET A 1 10.37 28.44 31.57
N THR A 2 11.25 28.81 32.48
CA THR A 2 12.66 29.05 32.12
C THR A 2 13.35 27.69 31.97
N LEU A 3 14.21 27.54 30.97
CA LEU A 3 15.01 26.31 30.73
C LEU A 3 15.78 25.84 31.97
N LYS A 4 16.12 26.76 32.85
CA LYS A 4 16.71 26.49 34.17
C LYS A 4 15.90 25.48 34.98
N HIS A 5 14.56 25.45 34.84
CA HIS A 5 13.68 24.53 35.55
C HIS A 5 13.92 23.05 35.20
N PHE A 6 14.28 22.73 33.96
CA PHE A 6 14.60 21.35 33.54
C PHE A 6 15.98 20.91 34.04
N ILE A 7 16.93 21.84 34.18
CA ILE A 7 18.25 21.55 34.73
C ILE A 7 18.15 21.34 36.25
N GLU A 8 17.28 22.09 36.93
CA GLU A 8 17.01 21.95 38.37
C GLU A 8 16.19 20.68 38.70
N ARG A 9 15.39 20.21 37.75
CA ARG A 9 14.54 19.01 37.90
C ARG A 9 14.77 18.01 36.78
N PRO A 10 15.93 17.33 36.75
CA PRO A 10 16.29 16.42 35.66
C PRO A 10 15.34 15.24 35.54
N VAL A 11 14.67 14.83 36.63
CA VAL A 11 13.65 13.79 36.62
C VAL A 11 12.47 14.20 35.73
N LEU A 12 12.05 15.47 35.73
CA LEU A 12 10.97 15.96 34.89
C LEU A 12 11.33 15.83 33.39
N ALA A 13 12.55 16.23 33.01
CA ALA A 13 13.03 16.11 31.63
C ALA A 13 13.08 14.63 31.19
N SER A 14 13.57 13.75 32.05
CA SER A 14 13.61 12.31 31.78
C SER A 14 12.23 11.71 31.63
N VAL A 15 11.27 12.08 32.48
CA VAL A 15 9.88 11.60 32.40
C VAL A 15 9.23 12.01 31.07
N ILE A 16 9.40 13.27 30.63
CA ILE A 16 8.88 13.74 29.35
C ILE A 16 9.44 12.88 28.21
N SER A 17 10.76 12.66 28.19
CA SER A 17 11.40 11.86 27.15
C SER A 17 10.95 10.39 27.18
N ILE A 18 10.74 9.80 28.36
CA ILE A 18 10.21 8.44 28.52
C ILE A 18 8.78 8.36 27.97
N VAL A 19 7.92 9.35 28.26
CA VAL A 19 6.54 9.40 27.74
C VAL A 19 6.56 9.49 26.20
N ILE A 20 7.45 10.31 25.62
CA ILE A 20 7.63 10.40 24.16
C ILE A 20 8.05 9.03 23.58
N VAL A 21 9.00 8.34 24.23
CA VAL A 21 9.45 7.01 23.78
C VAL A 21 8.33 5.97 23.89
N ILE A 22 7.58 5.95 25.01
CA ILE A 22 6.44 5.03 25.18
C ILE A 22 5.38 5.29 24.10
N GLY A 23 5.02 6.56 23.87
CA GLY A 23 4.11 6.94 22.79
C GLY A 23 4.62 6.51 21.43
N GLY A 24 5.91 6.67 21.17
CA GLY A 24 6.57 6.23 19.94
C GLY A 24 6.55 4.71 19.74
N LEU A 25 6.79 3.94 20.78
CA LEU A 25 6.72 2.47 20.73
C LEU A 25 5.29 1.97 20.49
N ILE A 26 4.29 2.61 21.09
CA ILE A 26 2.87 2.32 20.83
C ILE A 26 2.57 2.66 19.35
N GLY A 27 3.00 3.83 18.89
CA GLY A 27 2.85 4.22 17.47
C GLY A 27 3.50 3.19 16.54
N LEU A 28 4.73 2.79 16.80
CA LEU A 28 5.46 1.79 16.01
C LEU A 28 4.72 0.45 15.92
N ALA A 29 4.05 0.03 17.00
CA ALA A 29 3.29 -1.22 17.04
C ALA A 29 1.92 -1.15 16.36
N THR A 30 1.35 0.04 16.22
CA THR A 30 -0.02 0.24 15.69
C THR A 30 -0.06 0.80 14.27
N LEU A 31 1.03 1.38 13.79
CA LEU A 31 1.10 1.95 12.44
C LEU A 31 0.97 0.87 11.37
N PRO A 32 0.17 1.09 10.32
CA PRO A 32 0.16 0.23 9.14
C PRO A 32 1.53 0.28 8.44
N VAL A 33 1.92 -0.88 7.91
CA VAL A 33 3.17 -1.01 7.15
C VAL A 33 2.82 -1.19 5.69
N GLU A 34 3.32 -0.30 4.84
CA GLU A 34 3.04 -0.23 3.41
C GLU A 34 4.32 0.03 2.63
N GLN A 35 4.32 -0.27 1.34
CA GLN A 35 5.47 0.06 0.49
C GLN A 35 5.57 1.56 0.23
N TYR A 36 4.47 2.16 -0.16
CA TYR A 36 4.29 3.59 -0.41
C TYR A 36 3.01 4.06 0.28
N PRO A 37 2.92 5.34 0.63
CA PRO A 37 1.66 5.91 1.08
C PRO A 37 0.58 5.75 0.01
N ASP A 38 -0.69 5.84 0.40
CA ASP A 38 -1.80 5.82 -0.55
C ASP A 38 -1.76 7.06 -1.45
N ILE A 39 -1.06 6.90 -2.57
CA ILE A 39 -0.79 7.95 -3.56
C ILE A 39 -1.68 7.85 -4.78
N ALA A 40 -2.33 6.70 -4.97
CA ALA A 40 -3.19 6.49 -6.11
C ALA A 40 -4.49 7.27 -5.94
N PRO A 41 -4.85 8.15 -6.89
CA PRO A 41 -6.16 8.76 -6.85
C PRO A 41 -7.24 7.67 -6.94
N PRO A 42 -8.35 7.79 -6.21
CA PRO A 42 -9.43 6.83 -6.29
C PRO A 42 -9.89 6.65 -7.73
N THR A 43 -10.11 5.41 -8.13
CA THR A 43 -10.59 5.08 -9.47
C THR A 43 -11.82 4.19 -9.39
N VAL A 44 -12.76 4.45 -10.29
CA VAL A 44 -13.97 3.63 -10.46
C VAL A 44 -13.98 3.08 -11.87
N MET A 45 -14.10 1.76 -11.99
CA MET A 45 -14.18 1.08 -13.27
C MET A 45 -15.63 0.67 -13.56
N VAL A 46 -16.07 1.00 -14.76
CA VAL A 46 -17.35 0.55 -15.32
C VAL A 46 -17.03 -0.48 -16.39
N HIS A 47 -17.58 -1.67 -16.26
CA HIS A 47 -17.39 -2.76 -17.20
C HIS A 47 -18.72 -3.17 -17.82
N ALA A 48 -18.72 -3.37 -19.14
CA ALA A 48 -19.87 -3.88 -19.89
C ALA A 48 -19.42 -4.96 -20.87
N SER A 49 -20.17 -6.05 -20.93
CA SER A 49 -19.93 -7.15 -21.87
C SER A 49 -20.92 -7.07 -23.02
N TYR A 50 -20.42 -7.17 -24.26
CA TYR A 50 -21.22 -7.23 -25.49
C TYR A 50 -20.71 -8.36 -26.38
N PRO A 51 -21.04 -9.62 -26.09
CA PRO A 51 -20.51 -10.78 -26.79
C PRO A 51 -20.71 -10.68 -28.30
N GLY A 52 -19.67 -11.00 -29.08
CA GLY A 52 -19.69 -10.99 -30.54
C GLY A 52 -19.60 -9.61 -31.19
N ALA A 53 -19.67 -8.52 -30.45
CA ALA A 53 -19.55 -7.17 -31.02
C ALA A 53 -18.08 -6.79 -31.26
N SER A 54 -17.83 -6.14 -32.41
CA SER A 54 -16.51 -5.58 -32.72
C SER A 54 -16.16 -4.41 -31.79
N ALA A 55 -14.88 -4.11 -31.63
CA ALA A 55 -14.43 -2.96 -30.83
C ALA A 55 -15.02 -1.63 -31.33
N GLU A 56 -15.18 -1.46 -32.66
CA GLU A 56 -15.81 -0.25 -33.23
C GLU A 56 -17.28 -0.14 -32.88
N THR A 57 -18.02 -1.27 -32.92
CA THR A 57 -19.44 -1.32 -32.51
C THR A 57 -19.57 -0.98 -31.04
N ILE A 58 -18.73 -1.57 -30.19
CA ILE A 58 -18.72 -1.33 -28.74
C ILE A 58 -18.41 0.13 -28.44
N GLN A 59 -17.42 0.72 -29.13
CA GLN A 59 -17.09 2.13 -28.95
C GLN A 59 -18.31 3.02 -29.20
N LYS A 60 -19.03 2.80 -30.32
CA LYS A 60 -20.13 3.65 -30.72
C LYS A 60 -21.40 3.45 -29.89
N SER A 61 -21.72 2.18 -29.59
CA SER A 61 -23.01 1.83 -28.98
C SER A 61 -22.97 1.67 -27.45
N VAL A 62 -21.78 1.50 -26.85
CA VAL A 62 -21.63 1.29 -25.41
C VAL A 62 -20.78 2.37 -24.76
N ILE A 63 -19.55 2.59 -25.25
CA ILE A 63 -18.62 3.53 -24.60
C ILE A 63 -19.13 4.96 -24.72
N VAL A 64 -19.50 5.43 -25.91
CA VAL A 64 -19.93 6.83 -26.10
C VAL A 64 -21.12 7.20 -25.22
N PRO A 65 -22.21 6.41 -25.13
CA PRO A 65 -23.30 6.69 -24.19
C PRO A 65 -22.87 6.69 -22.72
N LEU A 66 -22.00 5.75 -22.32
CA LEU A 66 -21.49 5.70 -20.95
C LEU A 66 -20.63 6.91 -20.60
N GLU A 67 -19.69 7.29 -21.49
CA GLU A 67 -18.84 8.47 -21.31
C GLU A 67 -19.67 9.75 -21.20
N GLN A 68 -20.67 9.92 -22.06
CA GLN A 68 -21.56 11.08 -22.01
C GLN A 68 -22.34 11.17 -20.70
N ALA A 69 -22.80 10.04 -20.18
CA ALA A 69 -23.53 10.00 -18.92
C ALA A 69 -22.62 10.23 -17.71
N ILE A 70 -21.43 9.63 -17.71
CA ILE A 70 -20.46 9.70 -16.60
C ILE A 70 -19.81 11.08 -16.54
N ASN A 71 -19.64 11.74 -17.67
CA ASN A 71 -19.01 13.05 -17.73
C ASN A 71 -19.65 14.05 -16.76
N GLY A 72 -18.83 14.76 -16.00
CA GLY A 72 -19.26 15.70 -14.96
C GLY A 72 -19.73 15.04 -13.66
N VAL A 73 -19.27 13.84 -13.34
CA VAL A 73 -19.33 13.30 -11.98
C VAL A 73 -18.49 14.18 -11.06
N GLU A 74 -18.96 14.41 -9.85
CA GLU A 74 -18.29 15.24 -8.84
C GLU A 74 -16.87 14.72 -8.56
N ASP A 75 -15.92 15.62 -8.45
CA ASP A 75 -14.49 15.37 -8.22
C ASP A 75 -13.77 14.52 -9.28
N MET A 76 -14.42 14.22 -10.40
CA MET A 76 -13.76 13.57 -11.53
C MET A 76 -12.70 14.49 -12.13
N THR A 77 -11.52 13.94 -12.41
CA THR A 77 -10.43 14.62 -13.12
C THR A 77 -10.43 14.33 -14.61
N TYR A 78 -10.48 13.06 -14.95
CA TYR A 78 -10.57 12.57 -16.34
C TYR A 78 -11.09 11.11 -16.33
N MET A 79 -11.38 10.60 -17.51
CA MET A 79 -11.71 9.19 -17.72
C MET A 79 -10.96 8.64 -18.92
N THR A 80 -10.74 7.34 -18.92
CA THR A 80 -10.19 6.58 -20.04
C THR A 80 -11.10 5.42 -20.35
N SER A 81 -11.24 5.11 -21.64
CA SER A 81 -12.09 4.01 -22.07
C SER A 81 -11.34 3.06 -22.98
N SER A 82 -11.68 1.79 -22.93
CA SER A 82 -11.14 0.74 -23.78
C SER A 82 -12.28 -0.11 -24.36
N ALA A 83 -12.24 -0.30 -25.67
CA ALA A 83 -13.12 -1.22 -26.38
C ALA A 83 -12.28 -2.36 -26.94
N ALA A 84 -12.65 -3.58 -26.62
CA ALA A 84 -12.10 -4.81 -27.17
C ALA A 84 -13.21 -5.67 -27.77
N LEU A 85 -12.87 -6.76 -28.45
CA LEU A 85 -13.87 -7.71 -28.95
C LEU A 85 -14.72 -8.22 -27.78
N GLY A 86 -16.00 -7.94 -27.80
CA GLY A 86 -16.96 -8.41 -26.78
C GLY A 86 -16.92 -7.67 -25.44
N SER A 87 -16.07 -6.66 -25.22
CA SER A 87 -15.85 -6.05 -23.92
C SER A 87 -15.64 -4.53 -23.99
N ALA A 88 -16.24 -3.80 -23.07
CA ALA A 88 -16.04 -2.37 -22.85
C ALA A 88 -15.61 -2.10 -21.42
N SER A 89 -14.68 -1.19 -21.21
CA SER A 89 -14.34 -0.67 -19.89
C SER A 89 -14.17 0.85 -19.92
N VAL A 90 -14.71 1.54 -18.90
CA VAL A 90 -14.50 2.96 -18.66
C VAL A 90 -13.92 3.11 -17.27
N THR A 91 -12.74 3.69 -17.17
CA THR A 91 -12.09 3.98 -15.89
C THR A 91 -12.16 5.47 -15.61
N VAL A 92 -12.79 5.83 -14.50
CA VAL A 92 -12.98 7.20 -14.03
C VAL A 92 -11.96 7.49 -12.92
N TYR A 93 -11.22 8.58 -13.07
CA TYR A 93 -10.19 9.00 -12.13
C TYR A 93 -10.68 10.22 -11.34
N PHE A 94 -10.50 10.19 -10.03
CA PHE A 94 -10.96 11.22 -9.11
C PHE A 94 -9.80 12.04 -8.54
N ARG A 95 -10.12 13.13 -7.87
CA ARG A 95 -9.13 13.90 -7.12
C ARG A 95 -8.64 13.11 -5.91
N GLN A 96 -7.40 13.38 -5.51
CA GLN A 96 -6.87 12.85 -4.26
C GLN A 96 -7.74 13.28 -3.07
N GLY A 97 -8.08 12.34 -2.18
CA GLY A 97 -8.92 12.59 -1.02
C GLY A 97 -10.43 12.45 -1.27
N THR A 98 -10.86 12.14 -2.51
CA THR A 98 -12.26 11.78 -2.79
C THR A 98 -12.57 10.43 -2.13
N ASP A 99 -13.74 10.33 -1.49
CA ASP A 99 -14.23 9.08 -0.93
C ASP A 99 -14.54 8.06 -2.05
N PRO A 100 -13.85 6.90 -2.09
CA PRO A 100 -14.03 5.92 -3.17
C PRO A 100 -15.43 5.30 -3.21
N ASP A 101 -16.11 5.19 -2.05
CA ASP A 101 -17.45 4.62 -1.97
C ASP A 101 -18.48 5.57 -2.55
N MET A 102 -18.40 6.84 -2.18
CA MET A 102 -19.26 7.87 -2.76
C MET A 102 -18.99 8.07 -4.25
N ALA A 103 -17.75 8.01 -4.68
CA ALA A 103 -17.37 8.08 -6.09
C ALA A 103 -18.03 6.94 -6.90
N ALA A 104 -17.96 5.70 -6.40
CA ALA A 104 -18.59 4.54 -7.05
C ALA A 104 -20.11 4.68 -7.11
N VAL A 105 -20.76 5.14 -6.04
CA VAL A 105 -22.21 5.40 -6.02
C VAL A 105 -22.59 6.47 -7.03
N ASN A 106 -21.83 7.56 -7.11
CA ASN A 106 -22.10 8.66 -8.06
C ASN A 106 -21.94 8.19 -9.52
N VAL A 107 -20.89 7.40 -9.82
CA VAL A 107 -20.71 6.79 -11.14
C VAL A 107 -21.86 5.83 -11.45
N GLN A 108 -22.22 4.93 -10.53
CA GLN A 108 -23.31 3.98 -10.72
C GLN A 108 -24.65 4.69 -11.00
N ASN A 109 -24.95 5.79 -10.31
CA ASN A 109 -26.14 6.59 -10.56
C ASN A 109 -26.16 7.17 -11.98
N LYS A 110 -25.00 7.58 -12.49
CA LYS A 110 -24.86 8.08 -13.87
C LYS A 110 -24.99 6.96 -14.90
N VAL A 111 -24.33 5.81 -14.66
CA VAL A 111 -24.44 4.61 -15.51
C VAL A 111 -25.89 4.13 -15.61
N SER A 112 -26.61 4.10 -14.49
CA SER A 112 -28.03 3.70 -14.48
C SER A 112 -28.92 4.56 -15.40
N ARG A 113 -28.59 5.85 -15.58
CA ARG A 113 -29.30 6.73 -16.51
C ARG A 113 -29.00 6.41 -17.97
N ALA A 114 -27.79 5.90 -18.26
CA ALA A 114 -27.37 5.53 -19.60
C ALA A 114 -27.94 4.17 -20.04
N THR A 115 -28.36 3.31 -19.11
CA THR A 115 -28.78 1.92 -19.40
C THR A 115 -29.85 1.83 -20.47
N GLY A 116 -30.80 2.78 -20.51
CA GLY A 116 -31.84 2.82 -21.55
C GLY A 116 -31.37 3.18 -22.97
N GLN A 117 -30.11 3.60 -23.12
CA GLN A 117 -29.49 3.94 -24.41
C GLN A 117 -28.56 2.83 -24.91
N LEU A 118 -28.30 1.81 -24.09
CA LEU A 118 -27.43 0.70 -24.41
C LEU A 118 -28.16 -0.40 -25.18
N PRO A 119 -27.44 -1.21 -25.98
CA PRO A 119 -28.02 -2.39 -26.63
C PRO A 119 -28.68 -3.35 -25.64
N SER A 120 -29.71 -4.04 -26.08
CA SER A 120 -30.47 -5.02 -25.26
C SER A 120 -29.56 -6.12 -24.70
N GLU A 121 -28.61 -6.60 -25.48
CA GLU A 121 -27.66 -7.65 -25.09
C GLU A 121 -26.77 -7.19 -23.92
N VAL A 122 -26.33 -5.93 -23.95
CA VAL A 122 -25.51 -5.34 -22.87
C VAL A 122 -26.36 -5.16 -21.61
N THR A 123 -27.60 -4.72 -21.76
CA THR A 123 -28.50 -4.48 -20.61
C THR A 123 -28.95 -5.78 -19.94
N GLN A 124 -29.10 -6.87 -20.72
CA GLN A 124 -29.45 -8.20 -20.18
C GLN A 124 -28.32 -8.80 -19.35
N ILE A 125 -27.07 -8.65 -19.78
CA ILE A 125 -25.89 -9.08 -19.02
C ILE A 125 -25.67 -8.15 -17.82
N GLY A 126 -25.89 -6.85 -18.03
CA GLY A 126 -25.71 -5.80 -17.05
C GLY A 126 -24.38 -5.05 -17.19
N VAL A 127 -24.39 -3.82 -16.67
CA VAL A 127 -23.19 -2.98 -16.58
C VAL A 127 -22.75 -2.94 -15.12
N THR A 128 -21.53 -3.35 -14.85
CA THR A 128 -20.98 -3.40 -13.49
C THR A 128 -20.14 -2.16 -13.23
N THR A 129 -20.31 -1.58 -12.04
CA THR A 129 -19.48 -0.48 -11.55
C THR A 129 -18.76 -0.94 -10.29
N MET A 130 -17.45 -0.86 -10.29
CA MET A 130 -16.63 -1.31 -9.16
C MET A 130 -15.55 -0.29 -8.83
N LYS A 131 -15.20 -0.20 -7.56
CA LYS A 131 -13.98 0.52 -7.14
C LYS A 131 -12.78 -0.27 -7.63
N ARG A 132 -11.87 0.37 -8.33
CA ARG A 132 -10.62 -0.28 -8.70
C ARG A 132 -9.64 -0.13 -7.55
N GLN A 133 -9.29 -1.23 -6.95
CA GLN A 133 -8.20 -1.29 -5.99
C GLN A 133 -6.88 -1.31 -6.76
N THR A 134 -5.98 -0.40 -6.40
CA THR A 134 -4.68 -0.24 -7.10
C THR A 134 -3.54 -0.96 -6.42
N SER A 135 -3.71 -1.29 -5.14
CA SER A 135 -2.67 -1.92 -4.31
C SER A 135 -2.80 -3.44 -4.34
N MET A 136 -2.20 -4.06 -5.36
CA MET A 136 -2.07 -5.52 -5.43
C MET A 136 -1.05 -5.98 -4.38
N VAL A 137 -1.44 -6.96 -3.55
CA VAL A 137 -0.60 -7.44 -2.44
C VAL A 137 -0.07 -8.84 -2.64
N LYS A 138 -0.78 -9.69 -3.39
CA LYS A 138 -0.39 -11.08 -3.63
C LYS A 138 -0.84 -11.55 -5.00
N ILE A 139 0.04 -12.33 -5.66
CA ILE A 139 -0.31 -13.17 -6.80
C ILE A 139 0.10 -14.59 -6.46
N PHE A 140 -0.82 -15.51 -6.67
CA PHE A 140 -0.54 -16.96 -6.65
C PHE A 140 -1.20 -17.62 -7.85
N SER A 141 -0.74 -18.79 -8.20
CA SER A 141 -1.28 -19.55 -9.31
C SER A 141 -1.71 -20.94 -8.85
N LEU A 142 -2.88 -21.34 -9.29
CA LEU A 142 -3.33 -22.73 -9.24
C LEU A 142 -2.89 -23.40 -10.53
N TYR A 143 -2.22 -24.55 -10.46
CA TYR A 143 -1.75 -25.27 -11.65
C TYR A 143 -1.82 -26.79 -11.48
N SER A 144 -1.80 -27.52 -12.59
CA SER A 144 -1.83 -28.99 -12.60
C SER A 144 -0.46 -29.54 -13.02
N PRO A 145 0.39 -29.95 -12.04
CA PRO A 145 1.75 -30.44 -12.34
C PRO A 145 1.80 -31.70 -13.23
N ASP A 146 0.74 -32.48 -13.27
CA ASP A 146 0.61 -33.70 -14.03
C ASP A 146 -0.33 -33.57 -15.24
N ASP A 147 -0.73 -32.33 -15.59
CA ASP A 147 -1.65 -32.01 -16.69
C ASP A 147 -3.02 -32.74 -16.61
N THR A 148 -3.42 -33.19 -15.40
CA THR A 148 -4.70 -33.86 -15.19
C THR A 148 -5.89 -32.93 -15.39
N TYR A 149 -5.72 -31.65 -15.03
CA TYR A 149 -6.76 -30.64 -15.09
C TYR A 149 -6.40 -29.53 -16.05
N ASP A 150 -7.39 -29.05 -16.79
CA ASP A 150 -7.27 -27.92 -17.70
C ASP A 150 -7.43 -26.57 -16.98
N GLU A 151 -7.17 -25.49 -17.68
CA GLU A 151 -7.26 -24.11 -17.16
C GLU A 151 -8.69 -23.76 -16.74
N THR A 152 -9.70 -24.29 -17.43
CA THR A 152 -11.11 -23.99 -17.14
C THR A 152 -11.53 -24.58 -15.80
N PHE A 153 -11.12 -25.82 -15.54
CA PHE A 153 -11.32 -26.45 -14.22
C PHE A 153 -10.64 -25.66 -13.11
N LEU A 154 -9.36 -25.31 -13.30
CA LEU A 154 -8.57 -24.58 -12.30
C LEU A 154 -9.17 -23.20 -12.02
N SER A 155 -9.65 -22.50 -13.05
CA SER A 155 -10.33 -21.22 -12.92
C SER A 155 -11.61 -21.34 -12.10
N ASN A 156 -12.46 -22.28 -12.47
CA ASN A 156 -13.72 -22.52 -11.79
C ASN A 156 -13.49 -22.95 -10.33
N TYR A 157 -12.53 -23.85 -10.08
CA TYR A 157 -12.18 -24.28 -8.73
C TYR A 157 -11.71 -23.09 -7.87
N SER A 158 -10.84 -22.23 -8.41
CA SER A 158 -10.37 -21.02 -7.71
C SER A 158 -11.53 -20.07 -7.36
N LYS A 159 -12.38 -19.78 -8.32
CA LYS A 159 -13.51 -18.85 -8.14
C LYS A 159 -14.55 -19.35 -7.14
N ILE A 160 -14.79 -20.64 -7.08
CA ILE A 160 -15.81 -21.22 -6.18
C ILE A 160 -15.23 -21.49 -4.78
N ASN A 161 -14.02 -22.01 -4.68
CA ASN A 161 -13.49 -22.55 -3.43
C ASN A 161 -12.45 -21.63 -2.76
N ILE A 162 -11.71 -20.81 -3.52
CA ILE A 162 -10.58 -20.03 -3.00
C ILE A 162 -10.93 -18.56 -2.87
N GLU A 163 -11.37 -17.90 -3.95
CA GLU A 163 -11.69 -16.47 -3.92
C GLU A 163 -12.66 -16.05 -2.79
N PRO A 164 -13.78 -16.78 -2.54
CA PRO A 164 -14.70 -16.38 -1.49
C PRO A 164 -14.10 -16.50 -0.08
N ARG A 165 -13.11 -17.39 0.12
CA ARG A 165 -12.39 -17.51 1.39
C ARG A 165 -11.41 -16.34 1.57
N ILE A 166 -10.69 -15.96 0.51
CA ILE A 166 -9.78 -14.81 0.50
C ILE A 166 -10.52 -13.50 0.75
N LEU A 167 -11.67 -13.30 0.11
CA LEU A 167 -12.50 -12.10 0.28
C LEU A 167 -13.04 -11.89 1.70
N ARG A 168 -13.02 -12.93 2.56
CA ARG A 168 -13.41 -12.82 3.98
C ARG A 168 -12.28 -12.32 4.88
N ILE A 169 -11.05 -12.27 4.38
CA ILE A 169 -9.90 -11.76 5.14
C ILE A 169 -10.06 -10.24 5.31
N ALA A 170 -9.93 -9.76 6.54
CA ALA A 170 -10.02 -8.34 6.83
C ALA A 170 -8.90 -7.57 6.10
N GLY A 171 -9.26 -6.53 5.35
CA GLY A 171 -8.31 -5.74 4.58
C GLY A 171 -8.12 -6.21 3.13
N VAL A 172 -8.72 -7.33 2.72
CA VAL A 172 -8.83 -7.69 1.29
C VAL A 172 -9.99 -6.91 0.66
N GLY A 173 -9.71 -6.21 -0.43
CA GLY A 173 -10.71 -5.44 -1.18
C GLY A 173 -11.23 -6.17 -2.40
N GLU A 174 -10.37 -6.93 -3.07
CA GLU A 174 -10.70 -7.67 -4.29
C GLU A 174 -9.81 -8.90 -4.43
N ALA A 175 -10.36 -9.99 -4.93
CA ALA A 175 -9.62 -11.15 -5.40
C ALA A 175 -10.14 -11.50 -6.79
N PHE A 176 -9.24 -11.67 -7.74
CA PHE A 176 -9.59 -11.86 -9.13
C PHE A 176 -8.74 -12.97 -9.77
N THR A 177 -9.37 -14.04 -10.24
CA THR A 177 -8.73 -15.13 -10.98
C THR A 177 -8.77 -14.85 -12.48
N LEU A 178 -7.60 -14.80 -13.10
CA LEU A 178 -7.42 -14.70 -14.54
C LEU A 178 -7.73 -16.07 -15.17
N GLY A 179 -8.96 -16.27 -15.61
CA GLY A 179 -9.41 -17.50 -16.27
C GLY A 179 -10.86 -17.38 -16.68
N ALA A 180 -11.24 -18.16 -17.66
CA ALA A 180 -12.61 -18.23 -18.13
C ALA A 180 -13.41 -19.28 -17.35
N ASP A 181 -14.70 -19.05 -17.20
CA ASP A 181 -15.62 -19.97 -16.57
C ASP A 181 -16.07 -21.07 -17.53
N TYR A 182 -16.68 -22.12 -17.00
CA TYR A 182 -17.36 -23.09 -17.83
C TYR A 182 -18.55 -22.45 -18.56
N SER A 183 -18.70 -22.78 -19.82
CA SER A 183 -19.83 -22.37 -20.64
C SER A 183 -20.27 -23.51 -21.54
N MET A 184 -21.58 -23.61 -21.77
CA MET A 184 -22.09 -24.51 -22.79
C MET A 184 -21.77 -23.91 -24.16
N ARG A 185 -20.92 -24.58 -24.92
CA ARG A 185 -20.48 -24.16 -26.27
C ARG A 185 -21.37 -24.85 -27.31
N ILE A 186 -21.97 -24.05 -28.17
CA ILE A 186 -22.85 -24.52 -29.23
C ILE A 186 -22.25 -24.10 -30.56
N TRP A 187 -21.59 -25.05 -31.23
CA TRP A 187 -20.91 -24.82 -32.50
C TRP A 187 -21.89 -25.08 -33.64
N LEU A 188 -22.48 -24.03 -34.19
CA LEU A 188 -23.47 -24.10 -35.24
C LEU A 188 -22.84 -24.59 -36.54
N LYS A 189 -23.57 -25.45 -37.29
CA LYS A 189 -23.20 -25.97 -38.61
C LYS A 189 -23.92 -25.19 -39.70
N PRO A 190 -23.34 -24.12 -40.30
CA PRO A 190 -24.02 -23.23 -41.23
C PRO A 190 -24.63 -23.96 -42.43
N ASP A 191 -23.91 -24.97 -42.96
CA ASP A 191 -24.35 -25.74 -44.15
C ASP A 191 -25.64 -26.53 -43.84
N VAL A 192 -25.74 -27.09 -42.63
CA VAL A 192 -26.92 -27.83 -42.20
C VAL A 192 -28.06 -26.86 -41.90
N MET A 193 -27.78 -25.77 -41.22
CA MET A 193 -28.77 -24.71 -40.93
C MET A 193 -29.39 -24.17 -42.22
N ALA A 194 -28.56 -23.94 -43.27
CA ALA A 194 -29.04 -23.44 -44.56
C ALA A 194 -30.02 -24.41 -45.24
N GLN A 195 -29.83 -25.73 -45.08
CA GLN A 195 -30.76 -26.74 -45.60
C GLN A 195 -32.15 -26.65 -44.96
N TYR A 196 -32.20 -26.31 -43.66
CA TYR A 196 -33.44 -26.11 -42.91
C TYR A 196 -33.92 -24.66 -42.88
N LYS A 197 -33.25 -23.73 -43.60
CA LYS A 197 -33.56 -22.31 -43.66
C LYS A 197 -33.52 -21.63 -42.30
N LEU A 198 -32.66 -22.10 -41.39
CA LEU A 198 -32.45 -21.53 -40.07
C LEU A 198 -31.37 -20.45 -40.10
N ILE A 199 -31.54 -19.45 -39.29
CA ILE A 199 -30.55 -18.42 -39.00
C ILE A 199 -30.14 -18.48 -37.52
N PRO A 200 -28.96 -17.98 -37.12
CA PRO A 200 -28.51 -18.04 -35.74
C PRO A 200 -29.48 -17.48 -34.71
N SER A 201 -30.27 -16.47 -35.06
CA SER A 201 -31.29 -15.90 -34.19
C SER A 201 -32.42 -16.89 -33.83
N ASP A 202 -32.74 -17.84 -34.71
CA ASP A 202 -33.77 -18.85 -34.44
C ASP A 202 -33.29 -19.81 -33.33
N VAL A 203 -32.00 -20.16 -33.38
CA VAL A 203 -31.35 -20.98 -32.33
C VAL A 203 -31.30 -20.22 -31.00
N THR A 204 -30.94 -18.94 -31.04
CA THR A 204 -30.91 -18.09 -29.83
C THR A 204 -32.31 -17.94 -29.22
N ALA A 205 -33.35 -17.78 -30.03
CA ALA A 205 -34.72 -17.69 -29.57
C ALA A 205 -35.18 -19.00 -28.92
N ALA A 206 -34.91 -20.15 -29.55
CA ALA A 206 -35.24 -21.45 -28.99
C ALA A 206 -34.54 -21.77 -27.67
N LEU A 207 -33.26 -21.36 -27.56
CA LEU A 207 -32.49 -21.44 -26.32
C LEU A 207 -33.11 -20.57 -25.21
N ALA A 208 -33.47 -19.32 -25.51
CA ALA A 208 -34.10 -18.40 -24.55
C ALA A 208 -35.45 -18.90 -24.08
N GLU A 209 -36.25 -19.57 -24.94
CA GLU A 209 -37.55 -20.11 -24.62
C GLU A 209 -37.49 -21.41 -23.79
N GLN A 210 -36.54 -22.28 -24.09
CA GLN A 210 -36.53 -23.65 -23.51
C GLN A 210 -35.49 -23.81 -22.36
N ASN A 211 -34.51 -22.91 -22.25
CA ASN A 211 -33.52 -22.92 -21.17
C ASN A 211 -33.84 -21.80 -20.15
N ILE A 212 -35.03 -21.84 -19.57
CA ILE A 212 -35.51 -20.84 -18.60
C ILE A 212 -35.87 -21.50 -17.27
N GLU A 213 -35.65 -20.78 -16.19
CA GLU A 213 -36.16 -21.16 -14.87
C GLU A 213 -37.40 -20.32 -14.56
N SER A 214 -38.55 -20.99 -14.37
CA SER A 214 -39.82 -20.34 -14.14
C SER A 214 -40.50 -20.82 -12.87
N ALA A 215 -41.15 -19.91 -12.17
CA ALA A 215 -42.00 -20.26 -11.03
C ALA A 215 -43.33 -20.77 -11.56
N THR A 216 -43.58 -22.05 -11.39
CA THR A 216 -44.78 -22.73 -11.95
C THR A 216 -45.98 -22.71 -11.02
N GLY A 217 -45.85 -22.14 -9.80
CA GLY A 217 -46.93 -22.07 -8.82
C GLY A 217 -47.27 -23.42 -8.18
N SER A 218 -48.44 -23.51 -7.58
CA SER A 218 -48.95 -24.71 -6.91
C SER A 218 -50.39 -24.98 -7.31
N LEU A 219 -50.74 -26.29 -7.33
CA LEU A 219 -52.12 -26.75 -7.54
C LEU A 219 -52.77 -27.01 -6.17
N GLY A 220 -54.03 -26.61 -6.01
CA GLY A 220 -54.79 -26.87 -4.80
C GLY A 220 -54.75 -25.77 -3.75
N GLU A 221 -54.18 -24.62 -4.05
CA GLU A 221 -54.03 -23.48 -3.11
C GLU A 221 -55.36 -22.95 -2.57
N ASN A 222 -56.42 -23.08 -3.32
CA ASN A 222 -57.79 -22.63 -2.94
C ASN A 222 -58.82 -23.73 -3.14
N SER A 223 -58.49 -25.00 -2.82
CA SER A 223 -59.39 -26.16 -2.97
C SER A 223 -59.83 -26.68 -1.59
N GLU A 224 -60.96 -27.37 -1.53
CA GLU A 224 -61.43 -28.07 -0.33
C GLU A 224 -60.52 -29.29 0.04
N ASN A 225 -59.51 -29.60 -0.79
CA ASN A 225 -58.60 -30.70 -0.55
C ASN A 225 -57.48 -30.26 0.40
N THR A 226 -57.08 -31.18 1.30
CA THR A 226 -56.04 -30.95 2.32
C THR A 226 -54.62 -30.87 1.76
N PHE A 227 -54.41 -31.18 0.49
CA PHE A 227 -53.09 -31.29 -0.12
C PHE A 227 -52.88 -30.23 -1.20
N GLN A 228 -51.76 -29.49 -1.09
CA GLN A 228 -51.25 -28.58 -2.10
C GLN A 228 -50.07 -29.25 -2.82
N TYR A 229 -50.09 -29.26 -4.14
CA TYR A 229 -49.00 -29.82 -4.97
C TYR A 229 -48.21 -28.65 -5.58
N THR A 230 -46.93 -28.51 -5.18
CA THR A 230 -46.01 -27.58 -5.82
C THR A 230 -45.59 -28.17 -7.16
N MET A 231 -45.84 -27.47 -8.24
CA MET A 231 -45.35 -27.87 -9.56
C MET A 231 -43.86 -27.55 -9.64
N LYS A 232 -43.05 -28.54 -10.06
CA LYS A 232 -41.65 -28.36 -10.35
C LYS A 232 -41.44 -28.33 -11.85
N TYR A 233 -40.82 -27.30 -12.33
CA TYR A 233 -40.30 -27.22 -13.69
C TYR A 233 -38.89 -27.77 -13.72
N ARG A 234 -38.46 -28.31 -14.86
CA ARG A 234 -37.13 -28.96 -15.00
C ARG A 234 -35.98 -27.95 -14.76
N GLY A 235 -36.23 -26.66 -14.97
CA GLY A 235 -35.27 -25.59 -14.79
C GLY A 235 -34.28 -25.46 -15.95
N ARG A 236 -33.13 -24.84 -15.66
CA ARG A 236 -32.06 -24.68 -16.63
C ARG A 236 -31.44 -26.04 -16.99
N LEU A 237 -31.11 -26.19 -18.25
CA LEU A 237 -30.41 -27.36 -18.76
C LEU A 237 -28.94 -27.36 -18.31
N MET A 238 -28.39 -28.52 -17.97
CA MET A 238 -27.06 -28.63 -17.35
C MET A 238 -26.05 -29.39 -18.20
N THR A 239 -26.53 -30.32 -19.06
CA THR A 239 -25.62 -31.18 -19.82
C THR A 239 -25.72 -30.95 -21.33
N PRO A 240 -24.67 -31.24 -22.10
CA PRO A 240 -24.69 -31.12 -23.55
C PRO A 240 -25.83 -31.94 -24.19
N GLU A 241 -26.15 -33.11 -23.60
CA GLU A 241 -27.24 -33.97 -24.08
C GLU A 241 -28.59 -33.27 -23.90
N GLU A 242 -28.82 -32.62 -22.76
CA GLU A 242 -30.05 -31.89 -22.49
C GLU A 242 -30.22 -30.70 -23.45
N PHE A 243 -29.14 -29.96 -23.70
CA PHE A 243 -29.15 -28.88 -24.69
C PHE A 243 -29.40 -29.39 -26.10
N GLY A 244 -28.87 -30.59 -26.43
CA GLY A 244 -29.08 -31.24 -27.72
C GLY A 244 -30.56 -31.57 -28.00
N GLU A 245 -31.35 -31.79 -26.98
CA GLU A 245 -32.79 -32.10 -27.10
C GLU A 245 -33.70 -30.85 -27.29
N ILE A 246 -33.14 -29.64 -27.27
CA ILE A 246 -33.90 -28.40 -27.57
C ILE A 246 -34.50 -28.50 -28.96
N VAL A 247 -35.81 -28.23 -29.06
CA VAL A 247 -36.55 -28.25 -30.32
C VAL A 247 -36.39 -26.93 -31.04
N LEU A 248 -35.89 -26.95 -32.25
CA LEU A 248 -35.75 -25.76 -33.10
C LEU A 248 -36.96 -25.57 -34.01
N VAL A 249 -37.41 -26.66 -34.65
CA VAL A 249 -38.56 -26.67 -35.54
C VAL A 249 -39.33 -27.96 -35.37
N ALA A 250 -40.65 -27.86 -35.26
CA ALA A 250 -41.58 -28.99 -35.38
C ALA A 250 -42.33 -28.83 -36.71
N GLN A 251 -42.20 -29.80 -37.60
CA GLN A 251 -42.90 -29.79 -38.90
C GLN A 251 -44.26 -30.46 -38.81
N ASP A 252 -45.15 -30.09 -39.69
CA ASP A 252 -46.53 -30.63 -39.72
C ASP A 252 -46.60 -32.15 -39.98
N ASP A 253 -45.55 -32.72 -40.54
CA ASP A 253 -45.39 -34.15 -40.77
C ASP A 253 -44.97 -34.96 -39.53
N GLY A 254 -44.76 -34.28 -38.40
CA GLY A 254 -44.32 -34.86 -37.16
C GLY A 254 -42.79 -34.95 -37.02
N THR A 255 -42.04 -34.48 -37.99
CA THR A 255 -40.56 -34.42 -37.90
C THR A 255 -40.14 -33.30 -36.98
N ILE A 256 -39.29 -33.59 -36.00
CA ILE A 256 -38.75 -32.63 -35.02
C ILE A 256 -37.27 -32.43 -35.29
N LEU A 257 -36.89 -31.21 -35.60
CA LEU A 257 -35.48 -30.80 -35.73
C LEU A 257 -34.99 -30.28 -34.37
N ARG A 258 -33.92 -30.87 -33.88
CA ARG A 258 -33.33 -30.58 -32.58
C ARG A 258 -32.00 -29.86 -32.73
N LEU A 259 -31.54 -29.21 -31.66
CA LEU A 259 -30.27 -28.45 -31.65
C LEU A 259 -29.06 -29.35 -32.01
N LYS A 260 -29.03 -30.61 -31.52
CA LYS A 260 -27.98 -31.59 -31.85
C LYS A 260 -27.87 -31.91 -33.35
N ASP A 261 -28.92 -31.70 -34.14
CA ASP A 261 -28.93 -31.99 -35.56
C ASP A 261 -28.19 -30.90 -36.35
N VAL A 262 -28.14 -29.66 -35.83
CA VAL A 262 -27.56 -28.46 -36.48
C VAL A 262 -26.35 -27.89 -35.78
N ALA A 263 -25.94 -28.44 -34.63
CA ALA A 263 -24.82 -27.95 -33.86
C ALA A 263 -24.06 -29.10 -33.17
N ASP A 264 -22.78 -28.89 -32.89
CA ASP A 264 -22.01 -29.64 -31.93
C ASP A 264 -22.04 -28.92 -30.58
N ILE A 265 -22.34 -29.69 -29.51
CA ILE A 265 -22.56 -29.11 -28.17
C ILE A 265 -21.60 -29.74 -27.21
N GLU A 266 -20.85 -28.92 -26.49
CA GLU A 266 -19.88 -29.35 -25.49
C GLU A 266 -19.85 -28.40 -24.29
N LEU A 267 -19.49 -28.93 -23.12
CA LEU A 267 -19.13 -28.09 -21.97
C LEU A 267 -17.66 -27.67 -22.12
N GLY A 268 -17.46 -26.41 -22.43
CA GLY A 268 -16.13 -25.85 -22.69
C GLY A 268 -15.89 -24.56 -21.92
N SER A 269 -14.91 -23.79 -22.37
CA SER A 269 -14.58 -22.50 -21.77
C SER A 269 -15.43 -21.37 -22.35
N GLU A 270 -15.82 -20.38 -21.53
CA GLU A 270 -16.49 -19.16 -21.97
C GLU A 270 -15.66 -18.39 -22.98
N SER A 271 -14.33 -18.41 -22.82
CA SER A 271 -13.40 -17.73 -23.70
C SER A 271 -12.14 -18.57 -23.92
N TYR A 272 -11.66 -18.60 -25.16
CA TYR A 272 -10.38 -19.19 -25.55
C TYR A 272 -9.33 -18.12 -25.93
N ALA A 273 -9.55 -16.86 -25.50
CA ALA A 273 -8.73 -15.71 -25.91
C ALA A 273 -7.32 -15.74 -25.31
N TYR A 274 -7.15 -16.36 -24.14
CA TYR A 274 -5.85 -16.47 -23.47
C TYR A 274 -5.74 -17.83 -22.76
N LYS A 275 -4.49 -18.25 -22.60
CA LYS A 275 -4.11 -19.45 -21.87
C LYS A 275 -3.05 -19.09 -20.84
N GLY A 276 -3.14 -19.69 -19.66
CA GLY A 276 -2.19 -19.52 -18.58
C GLY A 276 -1.33 -20.76 -18.36
N TYR A 277 -0.05 -20.55 -18.10
CA TYR A 277 0.88 -21.61 -17.74
C TYR A 277 1.68 -21.23 -16.51
N THR A 278 1.86 -22.20 -15.63
CA THR A 278 2.71 -22.06 -14.44
C THR A 278 3.71 -23.22 -14.45
N ASN A 279 4.99 -22.94 -14.45
CA ASN A 279 6.06 -23.94 -14.54
C ASN A 279 5.97 -24.86 -15.79
N GLY A 280 5.35 -24.38 -16.86
CA GLY A 280 5.15 -25.14 -18.09
C GLY A 280 3.86 -25.98 -18.14
N HIS A 281 3.08 -26.00 -17.07
CA HIS A 281 1.82 -26.74 -16.94
C HIS A 281 0.61 -25.80 -16.99
N PRO A 282 -0.59 -26.27 -17.35
CA PRO A 282 -1.80 -25.47 -17.31
C PRO A 282 -2.00 -24.84 -15.93
N GLY A 283 -2.27 -23.55 -15.89
CA GLY A 283 -2.40 -22.82 -14.63
C GLY A 283 -3.17 -21.51 -14.77
N VAL A 284 -3.79 -21.07 -13.69
CA VAL A 284 -4.53 -19.82 -13.60
C VAL A 284 -4.01 -19.00 -12.43
N SER A 285 -3.81 -17.71 -12.66
CA SER A 285 -3.29 -16.80 -11.63
C SER A 285 -4.43 -16.04 -10.97
N THR A 286 -4.39 -15.97 -9.64
CA THR A 286 -5.28 -15.14 -8.82
C THR A 286 -4.50 -13.96 -8.27
N MET A 287 -5.01 -12.76 -8.51
CA MET A 287 -4.50 -11.51 -7.97
C MET A 287 -5.36 -11.06 -6.81
N VAL A 288 -4.71 -10.65 -5.73
CA VAL A 288 -5.40 -10.14 -4.53
C VAL A 288 -4.99 -8.69 -4.28
N PHE A 289 -5.98 -7.85 -4.05
CA PHE A 289 -5.82 -6.42 -3.81
C PHE A 289 -6.31 -6.08 -2.40
N GLN A 290 -5.60 -5.19 -1.73
CA GLN A 290 -5.99 -4.72 -0.40
C GLN A 290 -6.92 -3.52 -0.47
N THR A 291 -7.71 -3.31 0.58
CA THR A 291 -8.44 -2.05 0.80
C THR A 291 -7.47 -0.93 1.19
N ALA A 292 -7.77 0.29 0.78
CA ALA A 292 -6.98 1.46 1.17
C ALA A 292 -6.87 1.57 2.70
N GLY A 293 -5.66 1.86 3.21
CA GLY A 293 -5.38 2.01 4.64
C GLY A 293 -5.30 0.70 5.44
N SER A 294 -5.41 -0.48 4.80
CA SER A 294 -5.18 -1.76 5.47
C SER A 294 -3.69 -2.06 5.59
N ASN A 295 -3.32 -2.91 6.55
CA ASN A 295 -1.94 -3.34 6.73
C ASN A 295 -1.58 -4.45 5.73
N ALA A 296 -0.83 -4.11 4.67
CA ALA A 296 -0.43 -5.04 3.61
C ALA A 296 0.27 -6.30 4.14
N THR A 297 1.15 -6.14 5.13
CA THR A 297 1.89 -7.25 5.73
C THR A 297 0.96 -8.22 6.44
N GLN A 298 0.01 -7.71 7.22
CA GLN A 298 -0.96 -8.54 7.93
C GLN A 298 -1.86 -9.27 6.94
N VAL A 299 -2.40 -8.56 5.94
CA VAL A 299 -3.26 -9.14 4.89
C VAL A 299 -2.55 -10.29 4.16
N VAL A 300 -1.29 -10.09 3.74
CA VAL A 300 -0.52 -11.14 3.05
C VAL A 300 -0.25 -12.33 3.96
N ASN A 301 0.09 -12.10 5.24
CA ASN A 301 0.32 -13.20 6.19
C ASN A 301 -0.95 -14.03 6.43
N GLU A 302 -2.11 -13.39 6.52
CA GLU A 302 -3.40 -14.08 6.65
C GLU A 302 -3.76 -14.85 5.37
N ILE A 303 -3.46 -14.29 4.18
CA ILE A 303 -3.61 -14.99 2.90
C ILE A 303 -2.69 -16.22 2.85
N ASP A 304 -1.42 -16.08 3.23
CA ASP A 304 -0.46 -17.20 3.21
C ASP A 304 -0.87 -18.32 4.16
N ALA A 305 -1.35 -17.98 5.35
CA ALA A 305 -1.90 -18.96 6.29
C ALA A 305 -3.12 -19.69 5.71
N LEU A 306 -4.04 -18.96 5.07
CA LEU A 306 -5.20 -19.54 4.40
C LEU A 306 -4.81 -20.41 3.21
N LEU A 307 -3.84 -19.98 2.39
CA LEU A 307 -3.36 -20.77 1.25
C LEU A 307 -2.70 -22.08 1.70
N ALA A 308 -1.94 -22.07 2.80
CA ALA A 308 -1.37 -23.28 3.38
C ALA A 308 -2.46 -24.26 3.89
N GLU A 309 -3.57 -23.76 4.44
CA GLU A 309 -4.74 -24.58 4.79
C GLU A 309 -5.41 -25.16 3.55
N ILE A 310 -5.64 -24.33 2.52
CA ILE A 310 -6.25 -24.75 1.26
C ILE A 310 -5.38 -25.79 0.55
N GLU A 311 -4.05 -25.64 0.58
CA GLU A 311 -3.12 -26.56 -0.07
C GLU A 311 -3.26 -28.00 0.45
N ALA A 312 -3.60 -28.16 1.73
CA ALA A 312 -3.90 -29.47 2.32
C ALA A 312 -5.25 -30.06 1.87
N GLU A 313 -6.17 -29.23 1.37
CA GLU A 313 -7.52 -29.62 0.93
C GLU A 313 -7.63 -29.80 -0.60
N LEU A 314 -6.57 -29.45 -1.36
CA LEU A 314 -6.60 -29.49 -2.83
C LEU A 314 -6.84 -30.90 -3.38
N PRO A 315 -7.54 -31.02 -4.52
CA PRO A 315 -7.61 -32.26 -5.26
C PRO A 315 -6.22 -32.76 -5.66
N LYS A 316 -6.03 -34.07 -5.71
CA LYS A 316 -4.79 -34.68 -6.23
C LYS A 316 -4.56 -34.21 -7.67
N GLY A 317 -3.35 -33.73 -7.98
CA GLY A 317 -3.01 -33.21 -9.30
C GLY A 317 -3.24 -31.69 -9.43
N VAL A 318 -3.57 -30.99 -8.34
CA VAL A 318 -3.62 -29.53 -8.28
C VAL A 318 -2.62 -29.03 -7.24
N ALA A 319 -1.87 -27.99 -7.56
CA ALA A 319 -0.89 -27.36 -6.67
C ALA A 319 -0.98 -25.84 -6.72
N ILE A 320 -0.49 -25.18 -5.67
CA ILE A 320 -0.37 -23.72 -5.60
C ILE A 320 1.09 -23.32 -5.83
N ALA A 321 1.29 -22.32 -6.68
CA ALA A 321 2.57 -21.64 -6.83
C ALA A 321 2.45 -20.18 -6.34
N HIS A 322 3.28 -19.79 -5.39
CA HIS A 322 3.38 -18.41 -4.95
C HIS A 322 4.25 -17.62 -5.96
N LEU A 323 3.65 -16.67 -6.68
CA LEU A 323 4.33 -15.97 -7.76
C LEU A 323 4.92 -14.64 -7.29
N GLN A 324 4.12 -13.82 -6.63
CA GLN A 324 4.54 -12.51 -6.16
C GLN A 324 3.85 -12.18 -4.83
N SER A 325 4.62 -11.60 -3.93
CA SER A 325 4.12 -11.06 -2.67
C SER A 325 4.72 -9.68 -2.42
N VAL A 326 3.89 -8.73 -2.04
CA VAL A 326 4.38 -7.41 -1.62
C VAL A 326 5.27 -7.55 -0.38
N ASN A 327 5.00 -8.54 0.48
CA ASN A 327 5.81 -8.80 1.66
C ASN A 327 7.28 -9.11 1.34
N ASP A 328 7.57 -9.82 0.26
CA ASP A 328 8.96 -10.15 -0.10
C ASP A 328 9.78 -8.89 -0.37
N PHE A 329 9.21 -7.98 -1.15
CA PHE A 329 9.84 -6.69 -1.43
C PHE A 329 9.80 -5.76 -0.22
N LEU A 330 8.68 -5.72 0.49
CA LEU A 330 8.48 -4.86 1.65
C LEU A 330 9.46 -5.23 2.78
N TYR A 331 9.56 -6.51 3.14
CA TYR A 331 10.52 -6.96 4.14
C TYR A 331 11.97 -6.73 3.74
N ALA A 332 12.32 -7.00 2.47
CA ALA A 332 13.67 -6.71 1.97
C ALA A 332 13.99 -5.22 2.08
N SER A 333 13.08 -4.36 1.66
CA SER A 333 13.25 -2.91 1.70
C SER A 333 13.29 -2.35 3.12
N ILE A 334 12.37 -2.76 3.99
CA ILE A 334 12.33 -2.32 5.39
C ILE A 334 13.59 -2.80 6.14
N ASN A 335 13.98 -4.06 5.97
CA ASN A 335 15.17 -4.59 6.61
C ASN A 335 16.44 -3.84 6.17
N GLU A 336 16.56 -3.49 4.88
CA GLU A 336 17.70 -2.71 4.39
C GLU A 336 17.71 -1.29 4.98
N VAL A 337 16.53 -0.65 5.11
CA VAL A 337 16.44 0.69 5.73
C VAL A 337 16.71 0.62 7.23
N ILE A 338 16.19 -0.39 7.94
CA ILE A 338 16.51 -0.58 9.38
C ILE A 338 18.01 -0.82 9.58
N LYS A 339 18.62 -1.65 8.74
CA LYS A 339 20.06 -1.88 8.75
C LYS A 339 20.82 -0.58 8.53
N THR A 340 20.47 0.18 7.50
CA THR A 340 21.06 1.50 7.21
C THR A 340 20.86 2.48 8.37
N LEU A 341 19.69 2.47 9.03
CA LEU A 341 19.40 3.29 10.21
C LEU A 341 20.35 2.93 11.37
N ILE A 342 20.53 1.65 11.64
CA ILE A 342 21.43 1.17 12.69
C ILE A 342 22.89 1.53 12.35
N GLU A 343 23.31 1.29 11.11
CA GLU A 343 24.66 1.64 10.64
C GLU A 343 24.91 3.14 10.75
N ALA A 344 23.93 3.98 10.35
CA ALA A 344 24.01 5.43 10.48
C ALA A 344 24.14 5.87 11.94
N ILE A 345 23.32 5.32 12.85
CA ILE A 345 23.41 5.61 14.29
C ILE A 345 24.79 5.21 14.83
N LEU A 346 25.26 4.01 14.51
CA LEU A 346 26.58 3.53 14.97
C LEU A 346 27.71 4.41 14.44
N LEU A 347 27.66 4.79 13.16
CA LEU A 347 28.65 5.68 12.55
C LEU A 347 28.65 7.05 13.22
N VAL A 348 27.47 7.64 13.43
CA VAL A 348 27.33 8.94 14.09
C VAL A 348 27.86 8.87 15.53
N VAL A 349 27.47 7.83 16.29
CA VAL A 349 27.98 7.62 17.68
C VAL A 349 29.50 7.47 17.69
N LEU A 350 30.06 6.74 16.72
CA LEU A 350 31.51 6.58 16.57
C LEU A 350 32.18 7.94 16.30
N VAL A 351 31.67 8.71 15.34
CA VAL A 351 32.22 10.03 15.01
C VAL A 351 32.14 10.96 16.22
N VAL A 352 30.97 11.04 16.87
CA VAL A 352 30.78 11.85 18.08
C VAL A 352 31.75 11.42 19.18
N TYR A 353 31.96 10.10 19.37
CA TYR A 353 32.90 9.59 20.35
C TYR A 353 34.36 10.01 20.02
N VAL A 354 34.76 9.96 18.76
CA VAL A 354 36.12 10.35 18.33
C VAL A 354 36.38 11.84 18.59
N PHE A 355 35.36 12.70 18.35
CA PHE A 355 35.49 14.14 18.55
C PHE A 355 35.36 14.56 20.03
N LEU A 356 34.36 14.04 20.74
CA LEU A 356 34.13 14.36 22.16
C LEU A 356 35.10 13.62 23.10
N GLN A 357 35.67 12.49 22.67
CA GLN A 357 36.70 11.69 23.37
C GLN A 357 36.30 11.28 24.81
N ASP A 358 35.00 11.29 25.11
CA ASP A 358 34.44 10.90 26.40
C ASP A 358 33.11 10.16 26.22
N ILE A 359 33.02 8.97 26.81
CA ILE A 359 31.86 8.12 26.67
C ILE A 359 30.59 8.74 27.29
N ARG A 360 30.76 9.52 28.36
CA ARG A 360 29.66 10.20 29.04
C ARG A 360 29.08 11.29 28.17
N SER A 361 29.94 12.04 27.52
CA SER A 361 29.57 13.09 26.56
C SER A 361 28.89 12.51 25.32
N THR A 362 29.35 11.34 24.83
CA THR A 362 28.76 10.64 23.68
C THR A 362 27.40 10.03 24.00
N LEU A 363 27.17 9.58 25.23
CA LEU A 363 25.89 8.97 25.65
C LEU A 363 24.72 9.95 25.51
N ILE A 364 24.93 11.24 25.76
CA ILE A 364 23.87 12.26 25.74
C ILE A 364 23.26 12.45 24.35
N PRO A 365 24.05 12.72 23.28
CA PRO A 365 23.53 12.75 21.92
C PRO A 365 22.92 11.41 21.50
N THR A 366 23.50 10.28 21.88
CA THR A 366 22.98 8.94 21.55
C THR A 366 21.57 8.75 22.10
N VAL A 367 21.32 9.09 23.37
CA VAL A 367 19.97 9.03 23.94
C VAL A 367 19.02 9.98 23.25
N SER A 368 19.47 11.19 22.92
CA SER A 368 18.64 12.18 22.21
C SER A 368 18.20 11.69 20.82
N ILE A 369 19.10 11.02 20.07
CA ILE A 369 18.76 10.41 18.76
C ILE A 369 17.63 9.39 18.95
N ILE A 370 17.79 8.45 19.89
CA ILE A 370 16.81 7.39 20.12
C ILE A 370 15.46 7.98 20.49
N VAL A 371 15.43 8.95 21.42
CA VAL A 371 14.18 9.61 21.83
C VAL A 371 13.50 10.32 20.66
N SER A 372 14.28 11.01 19.82
CA SER A 372 13.73 11.76 18.68
C SER A 372 13.20 10.85 17.59
N LEU A 373 13.95 9.81 17.21
CA LEU A 373 13.53 8.87 16.16
C LEU A 373 12.31 8.06 16.59
N VAL A 374 12.35 7.48 17.80
CA VAL A 374 11.23 6.69 18.32
C VAL A 374 10.02 7.58 18.57
N GLY A 375 10.23 8.78 19.12
CA GLY A 375 9.16 9.74 19.38
C GLY A 375 8.43 10.20 18.11
N THR A 376 9.10 10.21 16.96
CA THR A 376 8.47 10.57 15.68
C THR A 376 7.34 9.62 15.32
N PHE A 377 7.45 8.32 15.63
CA PHE A 377 6.36 7.36 15.37
C PHE A 377 5.08 7.66 16.15
N ALA A 378 5.17 8.27 17.34
CA ALA A 378 3.98 8.72 18.07
C ALA A 378 3.19 9.76 17.26
N PHE A 379 3.89 10.71 16.67
CA PHE A 379 3.25 11.72 15.83
C PHE A 379 2.69 11.12 14.54
N LEU A 380 3.45 10.24 13.87
CA LEU A 380 2.99 9.58 12.64
C LEU A 380 1.69 8.82 12.87
N SER A 381 1.56 8.14 14.02
CA SER A 381 0.33 7.43 14.40
C SER A 381 -0.87 8.38 14.59
N VAL A 382 -0.66 9.51 15.26
CA VAL A 382 -1.74 10.51 15.45
C VAL A 382 -2.10 11.21 14.14
N ALA A 383 -1.12 11.41 13.25
CA ALA A 383 -1.33 12.04 11.95
C ALA A 383 -1.95 11.10 10.89
N GLY A 384 -2.15 9.81 11.21
CA GLY A 384 -2.70 8.82 10.29
C GLY A 384 -1.73 8.45 9.15
N PHE A 385 -0.43 8.55 9.39
CA PHE A 385 0.60 8.14 8.43
C PHE A 385 0.87 6.64 8.55
N SER A 386 1.60 6.09 7.56
CA SER A 386 2.06 4.70 7.56
C SER A 386 3.59 4.62 7.73
N ILE A 387 4.07 3.46 8.17
CA ILE A 387 5.48 3.11 8.04
C ILE A 387 5.69 2.68 6.59
N ASN A 388 6.43 3.50 5.84
CA ASN A 388 6.74 3.25 4.45
C ASN A 388 8.16 3.70 4.12
N LEU A 389 8.63 3.41 2.92
CA LEU A 389 10.00 3.75 2.51
C LEU A 389 10.32 5.24 2.69
N LEU A 390 9.34 6.12 2.44
CA LEU A 390 9.56 7.58 2.51
C LEU A 390 9.72 8.06 3.95
N THR A 391 8.85 7.60 4.86
CA THR A 391 8.93 7.95 6.28
C THR A 391 10.20 7.39 6.91
N LEU A 392 10.62 6.19 6.52
CA LEU A 392 11.87 5.59 6.97
C LEU A 392 13.10 6.31 6.40
N PHE A 393 13.12 6.69 5.12
CA PHE A 393 14.21 7.51 4.56
C PHE A 393 14.28 8.89 5.20
N ALA A 394 13.13 9.50 5.51
CA ALA A 394 13.12 10.75 6.27
C ALA A 394 13.78 10.58 7.64
N LEU A 395 13.51 9.48 8.35
CA LEU A 395 14.15 9.19 9.63
C LEU A 395 15.67 8.97 9.50
N VAL A 396 16.13 8.25 8.46
CA VAL A 396 17.57 8.09 8.20
C VAL A 396 18.25 9.43 7.96
N LEU A 397 17.63 10.30 7.16
CA LEU A 397 18.18 11.64 6.89
C LEU A 397 18.10 12.54 8.13
N ALA A 398 17.08 12.38 8.96
CA ALA A 398 16.93 13.14 10.19
C ALA A 398 18.04 12.87 11.22
N ILE A 399 18.69 11.68 11.19
CA ILE A 399 19.75 11.35 12.16
C ILE A 399 20.84 12.43 12.20
N GLY A 400 21.30 12.88 11.03
CA GLY A 400 22.35 13.90 10.95
C GLY A 400 21.95 15.21 11.61
N THR A 401 20.73 15.69 11.35
CA THR A 401 20.22 16.96 11.88
C THR A 401 19.80 16.87 13.35
N VAL A 402 19.26 15.71 13.76
CA VAL A 402 18.84 15.44 15.14
C VAL A 402 20.04 15.39 16.10
N VAL A 403 21.17 14.87 15.64
CA VAL A 403 22.37 14.76 16.49
C VAL A 403 23.03 16.11 16.71
N ASP A 404 22.96 17.03 15.75
CA ASP A 404 23.62 18.34 15.80
C ASP A 404 23.16 19.17 16.99
N ASP A 405 21.85 19.23 17.27
CA ASP A 405 21.31 19.97 18.41
C ASP A 405 21.87 19.48 19.75
N ALA A 406 21.97 18.16 19.92
CA ALA A 406 22.49 17.57 21.16
C ALA A 406 24.01 17.70 21.28
N ILE A 407 24.76 17.67 20.17
CA ILE A 407 26.21 17.90 20.16
C ILE A 407 26.51 19.32 20.58
N ILE A 408 25.83 20.32 20.03
CA ILE A 408 26.01 21.74 20.39
C ILE A 408 25.86 21.95 21.89
N VAL A 409 24.87 21.31 22.52
CA VAL A 409 24.67 21.42 23.99
C VAL A 409 25.86 20.83 24.74
N VAL A 410 26.30 19.61 24.38
CA VAL A 410 27.41 18.94 25.07
C VAL A 410 28.73 19.71 24.89
N GLU A 411 29.00 20.17 23.66
CA GLU A 411 30.22 20.93 23.34
C GLU A 411 30.25 22.28 24.08
N ALA A 412 29.12 22.99 24.14
CA ALA A 412 29.03 24.23 24.88
C ALA A 412 29.28 24.03 26.38
N VAL A 413 28.81 22.94 26.97
CA VAL A 413 29.07 22.64 28.39
C VAL A 413 30.54 22.24 28.60
N GLN A 414 31.12 21.47 27.68
CA GLN A 414 32.56 21.14 27.74
C GLN A 414 33.43 22.37 27.63
N ALA A 415 33.11 23.30 26.73
CA ALA A 415 33.83 24.59 26.62
C ALA A 415 33.81 25.38 27.93
N ARG A 416 32.75 25.27 28.78
CA ARG A 416 32.74 25.87 30.12
C ARG A 416 33.68 25.18 31.09
N PHE A 417 33.85 23.85 31.00
CA PHE A 417 34.85 23.16 31.80
C PHE A 417 36.27 23.62 31.44
N ASP A 418 36.55 23.85 30.16
CA ASP A 418 37.87 24.32 29.69
C ASP A 418 38.20 25.74 30.21
N VAL A 419 37.18 26.57 30.47
CA VAL A 419 37.29 27.89 31.09
C VAL A 419 37.43 27.85 32.62
N GLY A 420 37.31 26.62 33.24
CA GLY A 420 37.56 26.41 34.66
C GLY A 420 36.35 26.18 35.54
N TYR A 421 35.15 25.96 34.99
CA TYR A 421 33.99 25.60 35.77
C TYR A 421 34.18 24.21 36.42
N LYS A 422 34.02 24.13 37.73
CA LYS A 422 34.12 22.86 38.50
C LYS A 422 32.77 22.15 38.68
N SER A 423 31.68 22.89 38.54
CA SER A 423 30.33 22.33 38.69
C SER A 423 29.64 22.13 37.35
N SER A 424 29.25 20.88 37.03
CA SER A 424 28.49 20.55 35.81
C SER A 424 27.17 21.31 35.72
N TYR A 425 26.51 21.49 36.87
CA TYR A 425 25.28 22.26 36.96
C TYR A 425 25.45 23.74 36.54
N MET A 426 26.46 24.43 37.09
CA MET A 426 26.74 25.84 36.75
C MET A 426 27.24 25.96 35.31
N ALA A 427 28.10 25.07 34.86
CA ALA A 427 28.57 25.04 33.48
C ALA A 427 27.42 24.89 32.48
N THR A 428 26.46 24.01 32.79
CA THR A 428 25.28 23.80 31.94
C THR A 428 24.38 25.01 31.87
N ILE A 429 24.07 25.66 33.03
CA ILE A 429 23.22 26.85 33.03
C ILE A 429 23.84 27.96 32.20
N ASP A 430 25.15 28.22 32.38
CA ASP A 430 25.84 29.26 31.66
C ASP A 430 25.98 28.98 30.17
N ALA A 431 26.29 27.72 29.79
CA ALA A 431 26.31 27.27 28.40
C ALA A 431 24.94 27.46 27.72
N MET A 432 23.86 27.01 28.36
CA MET A 432 22.50 27.11 27.78
C MET A 432 22.04 28.52 27.60
N SER A 433 22.46 29.46 28.44
CA SER A 433 22.11 30.88 28.27
C SER A 433 22.64 31.47 26.96
N GLY A 434 23.77 30.94 26.45
CA GLY A 434 24.38 31.41 25.20
C GLY A 434 23.85 30.71 23.92
N ILE A 435 23.38 29.45 24.02
CA ILE A 435 23.07 28.65 22.83
C ILE A 435 21.56 28.44 22.58
N THR A 436 20.71 28.69 23.58
CA THR A 436 19.26 28.43 23.49
C THR A 436 18.61 29.10 22.29
N SER A 437 18.91 30.40 22.05
CA SER A 437 18.36 31.11 20.90
C SER A 437 18.83 30.54 19.57
N ALA A 438 20.08 30.08 19.51
CA ALA A 438 20.64 29.47 18.31
C ALA A 438 19.92 28.13 17.97
N ILE A 439 19.69 27.25 18.96
CA ILE A 439 18.97 25.99 18.78
C ILE A 439 17.54 26.26 18.29
N ILE A 440 16.81 27.17 18.94
CA ILE A 440 15.44 27.50 18.53
C ILE A 440 15.41 28.07 17.11
N THR A 441 16.32 28.99 16.79
CA THR A 441 16.34 29.62 15.47
C THR A 441 16.73 28.63 14.37
N SER A 442 17.75 27.78 14.58
CA SER A 442 18.17 26.75 13.60
C SER A 442 17.04 25.76 13.33
N THR A 443 16.37 25.28 14.38
CA THR A 443 15.22 24.38 14.26
C THR A 443 14.06 25.02 13.49
N LEU A 444 13.70 26.26 13.82
CA LEU A 444 12.62 26.96 13.11
C LEU A 444 12.97 27.20 11.64
N VAL A 445 14.22 27.55 11.32
CA VAL A 445 14.67 27.69 9.93
C VAL A 445 14.57 26.36 9.19
N PHE A 446 15.00 25.27 9.83
CA PHE A 446 14.92 23.93 9.25
C PHE A 446 13.47 23.54 8.98
N MET A 447 12.58 23.68 9.95
CA MET A 447 11.15 23.39 9.79
C MET A 447 10.49 24.27 8.72
N ALA A 448 10.90 25.54 8.63
CA ALA A 448 10.39 26.49 7.63
C ALA A 448 10.71 26.08 6.18
N VAL A 449 11.71 25.25 5.95
CA VAL A 449 12.00 24.67 4.63
C VAL A 449 11.05 23.51 4.30
N PHE A 450 10.78 22.63 5.26
CA PHE A 450 9.99 21.40 5.00
C PHE A 450 8.48 21.63 5.04
N ILE A 451 7.98 22.56 5.86
CA ILE A 451 6.54 22.85 5.96
C ILE A 451 5.93 23.28 4.61
N PRO A 452 6.50 24.27 3.87
CA PRO A 452 5.94 24.62 2.56
C PRO A 452 5.99 23.49 1.53
N VAL A 453 7.04 22.66 1.57
CA VAL A 453 7.18 21.51 0.69
C VAL A 453 6.08 20.48 0.97
N SER A 454 5.70 20.31 2.23
CA SER A 454 4.61 19.41 2.64
C SER A 454 3.20 19.93 2.28
N MET A 455 3.06 21.18 1.86
CA MET A 455 1.79 21.76 1.41
C MET A 455 1.54 21.62 -0.11
N MET A 456 2.42 20.95 -0.83
CA MET A 456 2.22 20.68 -2.26
C MET A 456 1.03 19.75 -2.46
N GLY A 457 0.23 20.02 -3.50
CA GLY A 457 -0.94 19.20 -3.85
C GLY A 457 -0.62 18.09 -4.85
N GLY A 458 -1.60 17.19 -5.03
CA GLY A 458 -1.53 16.08 -5.98
C GLY A 458 -0.70 14.91 -5.49
N THR A 459 -0.47 13.92 -6.37
CA THR A 459 0.24 12.67 -6.04
C THR A 459 1.64 12.92 -5.47
N SER A 460 2.41 13.82 -6.08
CA SER A 460 3.72 14.22 -5.57
C SER A 460 3.62 14.90 -4.20
N GLY A 461 2.53 15.61 -3.94
CA GLY A 461 2.28 16.26 -2.65
C GLY A 461 2.19 15.28 -1.50
N VAL A 462 1.57 14.10 -1.69
CA VAL A 462 1.50 13.07 -0.64
C VAL A 462 2.91 12.60 -0.24
N PHE A 463 3.79 12.38 -1.22
CA PHE A 463 5.19 12.03 -0.98
C PHE A 463 5.90 13.12 -0.14
N TYR A 464 5.81 14.35 -0.59
CA TYR A 464 6.46 15.48 0.09
C TYR A 464 5.87 15.77 1.46
N THR A 465 4.56 15.57 1.63
CA THR A 465 3.90 15.75 2.92
C THR A 465 4.40 14.72 3.93
N GLN A 466 4.41 13.43 3.59
CA GLN A 466 4.88 12.41 4.53
C GLN A 466 6.36 12.55 4.84
N PHE A 467 7.19 12.77 3.83
CA PHE A 467 8.62 12.98 4.01
C PHE A 467 8.92 14.25 4.82
N GLY A 468 8.36 15.38 4.39
CA GLY A 468 8.64 16.70 4.98
C GLY A 468 8.13 16.84 6.41
N ILE A 469 6.92 16.35 6.69
CA ILE A 469 6.37 16.37 8.05
C ILE A 469 7.15 15.43 8.97
N THR A 470 7.51 14.23 8.51
CA THR A 470 8.34 13.29 9.30
C THR A 470 9.66 13.93 9.69
N MET A 471 10.34 14.60 8.73
CA MET A 471 11.57 15.35 8.98
C MET A 471 11.37 16.49 9.99
N ALA A 472 10.34 17.32 9.76
CA ALA A 472 10.06 18.47 10.62
C ALA A 472 9.76 18.05 12.06
N VAL A 473 9.00 16.97 12.24
CA VAL A 473 8.67 16.43 13.56
C VAL A 473 9.90 15.84 14.25
N ALA A 474 10.71 15.04 13.54
CA ALA A 474 11.93 14.47 14.11
C ALA A 474 12.89 15.56 14.62
N VAL A 475 13.08 16.62 13.84
CA VAL A 475 13.91 17.78 14.23
C VAL A 475 13.25 18.57 15.34
N GLY A 476 11.92 18.74 15.34
CA GLY A 476 11.19 19.40 16.42
C GLY A 476 11.34 18.68 17.77
N ILE A 477 11.25 17.34 17.78
CA ILE A 477 11.49 16.52 18.99
C ILE A 477 12.96 16.60 19.40
N SER A 478 13.90 16.65 18.45
CA SER A 478 15.33 16.87 18.72
C SER A 478 15.57 18.17 19.47
N ALA A 479 15.03 19.27 18.98
CA ALA A 479 15.14 20.56 19.65
C ALA A 479 14.53 20.56 21.05
N LEU A 480 13.37 19.89 21.21
CA LEU A 480 12.76 19.72 22.54
C LEU A 480 13.72 18.95 23.49
N ASN A 481 14.34 17.89 23.01
CA ASN A 481 15.33 17.13 23.78
C ASN A 481 16.59 17.95 24.07
N ALA A 482 17.09 18.72 23.11
CA ALA A 482 18.25 19.60 23.27
C ALA A 482 18.01 20.72 24.28
N LEU A 483 16.77 21.16 24.44
CA LEU A 483 16.38 22.19 25.40
C LEU A 483 15.95 21.64 26.76
N THR A 484 15.67 20.34 26.90
CA THR A 484 15.16 19.73 28.14
C THR A 484 16.04 18.58 28.62
N LEU A 485 16.11 17.49 27.87
CA LEU A 485 16.80 16.26 28.27
C LEU A 485 18.32 16.42 28.23
N SER A 486 18.88 16.95 27.15
CA SER A 486 20.34 17.04 26.98
C SER A 486 20.99 17.93 28.05
N PRO A 487 20.46 19.11 28.39
CA PRO A 487 21.01 19.90 29.50
C PRO A 487 20.86 19.22 30.86
N ALA A 488 19.76 18.54 31.11
CA ALA A 488 19.54 17.79 32.35
C ALA A 488 20.55 16.66 32.50
N LEU A 489 20.81 15.91 31.43
CA LEU A 489 21.82 14.84 31.40
C LEU A 489 23.25 15.42 31.50
N CYS A 490 23.55 16.56 30.87
CA CYS A 490 24.83 17.24 31.02
C CYS A 490 25.12 17.60 32.48
N ALA A 491 24.14 18.18 33.17
CA ALA A 491 24.27 18.55 34.59
C ALA A 491 24.48 17.34 35.51
N LEU A 492 23.90 16.18 35.16
CA LEU A 492 24.00 14.95 35.97
C LEU A 492 25.24 14.09 35.68
N ILE A 493 25.60 13.94 34.41
CA ILE A 493 26.52 12.89 33.96
C ILE A 493 27.92 13.45 33.67
N LEU A 494 28.00 14.69 33.13
CA LEU A 494 29.30 15.25 32.75
C LEU A 494 30.14 15.57 33.99
N LYS A 495 31.45 15.43 33.84
CA LYS A 495 32.41 15.78 34.86
C LYS A 495 33.59 16.54 34.21
N PRO A 496 34.20 17.52 34.92
CA PRO A 496 35.42 18.16 34.44
C PRO A 496 36.53 17.13 34.18
N TYR A 497 37.34 17.36 33.17
CA TYR A 497 38.43 16.44 32.78
C TYR A 497 39.64 16.51 33.71
N LEU A 498 39.78 17.60 34.47
CA LEU A 498 40.89 17.80 35.40
C LEU A 498 40.46 17.37 36.81
N ASP A 499 41.34 16.59 37.48
CA ASP A 499 41.18 16.28 38.92
C ASP A 499 41.36 17.56 39.74
N GLU A 500 41.01 17.48 41.03
CA GLU A 500 41.16 18.60 41.99
C GLU A 500 42.55 19.24 42.02
N ASN A 501 43.59 18.48 41.54
CA ASN A 501 44.97 18.93 41.45
C ASN A 501 45.37 19.44 40.06
N GLY A 502 44.45 19.55 39.10
CA GLY A 502 44.72 20.04 37.75
C GLY A 502 45.49 19.08 36.84
N GLU A 503 45.66 17.80 37.22
CA GLU A 503 46.37 16.79 36.45
C GLU A 503 45.40 15.84 35.72
N MET A 504 45.71 15.52 34.43
CA MET A 504 45.02 14.47 33.69
C MET A 504 45.47 13.10 34.17
N ARG A 505 44.55 12.20 34.51
CA ARG A 505 44.86 10.78 34.75
C ARG A 505 45.55 10.17 33.51
N ASP A 506 46.75 9.63 33.67
CA ASP A 506 47.56 9.04 32.56
C ASP A 506 47.01 7.65 32.19
N ASN A 507 45.98 7.61 31.38
CA ASN A 507 45.37 6.41 30.81
C ASN A 507 45.57 6.38 29.29
N PHE A 508 45.42 5.19 28.66
CA PHE A 508 45.46 5.03 27.20
C PHE A 508 44.54 6.04 26.47
N ALA A 509 43.38 6.29 27.01
CA ALA A 509 42.44 7.30 26.52
C ALA A 509 43.02 8.75 26.58
N ALA A 510 43.79 9.07 27.61
CA ALA A 510 44.45 10.38 27.73
C ALA A 510 45.58 10.57 26.71
N ARG A 511 46.30 9.50 26.39
CA ARG A 511 47.37 9.51 25.34
C ARG A 511 46.75 9.68 23.96
N PHE A 512 45.63 8.97 23.67
CA PHE A 512 44.90 9.12 22.41
C PHE A 512 44.35 10.57 22.28
N ARG A 513 43.73 11.10 23.34
CA ARG A 513 43.23 12.47 23.40
C ARG A 513 44.33 13.50 23.12
N LYS A 514 45.52 13.34 23.73
CA LYS A 514 46.65 14.24 23.54
C LYS A 514 47.16 14.21 22.09
N ALA A 515 47.27 13.03 21.50
CA ALA A 515 47.68 12.85 20.12
C ALA A 515 46.65 13.45 19.12
N PHE A 516 45.38 13.15 19.31
CA PHE A 516 44.29 13.68 18.49
C PHE A 516 44.20 15.20 18.57
N ASN A 517 44.21 15.77 19.78
CA ASN A 517 44.16 17.22 19.97
C ASN A 517 45.34 17.96 19.38
N SER A 518 46.55 17.36 19.43
CA SER A 518 47.74 17.91 18.77
C SER A 518 47.60 17.91 17.24
N GLY A 519 47.08 16.82 16.66
CA GLY A 519 46.77 16.74 15.22
C GLY A 519 45.70 17.74 14.81
N PHE A 520 44.60 17.81 15.59
CA PHE A 520 43.48 18.70 15.33
C PHE A 520 43.86 20.16 15.47
N SER A 521 44.64 20.55 16.47
CA SER A 521 45.18 21.91 16.62
C SER A 521 46.03 22.34 15.43
N THR A 522 46.81 21.41 14.86
CA THR A 522 47.56 21.65 13.63
C THR A 522 46.64 21.91 12.43
N LEU A 523 45.56 21.14 12.31
CA LEU A 523 44.54 21.36 11.28
C LEU A 523 43.86 22.72 11.44
N ILE A 524 43.44 23.07 12.66
CA ILE A 524 42.83 24.38 12.98
C ILE A 524 43.77 25.52 12.60
N ASN A 525 45.08 25.42 12.93
CA ASN A 525 46.03 26.43 12.57
C ASN A 525 46.23 26.56 11.05
N LYS A 526 46.24 25.47 10.30
CA LYS A 526 46.26 25.52 8.83
C LYS A 526 44.98 26.17 8.26
N TYR A 527 43.80 25.79 8.80
CA TYR A 527 42.53 26.38 8.42
C TYR A 527 42.50 27.88 8.70
N LYS A 528 42.93 28.31 9.91
CA LYS A 528 43.04 29.70 10.28
C LYS A 528 43.91 30.51 9.32
N HIS A 529 45.05 29.96 8.92
CA HIS A 529 45.94 30.58 7.92
C HIS A 529 45.24 30.68 6.54
N GLY A 530 44.54 29.65 6.13
CA GLY A 530 43.74 29.63 4.89
C GLY A 530 42.68 30.72 4.91
N VAL A 531 41.88 30.78 5.98
CA VAL A 531 40.82 31.83 6.13
C VAL A 531 41.40 33.24 6.13
N LEU A 532 42.52 33.46 6.85
CA LEU A 532 43.20 34.75 6.85
C LEU A 532 43.71 35.14 5.45
N LEU A 533 44.15 34.17 4.64
CA LEU A 533 44.57 34.39 3.25
C LEU A 533 43.40 34.81 2.37
N PHE A 534 42.23 34.14 2.51
CA PHE A 534 41.00 34.51 1.80
C PHE A 534 40.47 35.91 2.24
N ILE A 535 40.48 36.18 3.53
CA ILE A 535 40.07 37.52 4.03
C ILE A 535 40.99 38.62 3.48
N LYS A 536 42.30 38.32 3.38
CA LYS A 536 43.30 39.27 2.87
C LYS A 536 43.16 39.46 1.34
N HIS A 537 42.73 38.45 0.62
CA HIS A 537 42.58 38.45 -0.83
C HIS A 537 41.09 38.24 -1.22
N LYS A 538 40.28 39.29 -1.02
CA LYS A 538 38.83 39.30 -1.27
C LYS A 538 38.42 38.82 -2.69
N TRP A 539 39.35 38.83 -3.64
CA TRP A 539 39.15 38.38 -5.03
C TRP A 539 39.27 36.85 -5.21
N LEU A 540 39.73 36.13 -4.20
CA LEU A 540 39.82 34.65 -4.20
C LEU A 540 38.54 33.99 -3.63
N MET A 541 37.61 34.75 -3.10
CA MET A 541 36.30 34.34 -2.64
C MET A 541 35.26 34.43 -3.77
#